data_b9ba892412c044cdf62302831dfad881
#
_entry.id   b9ba892412c044cdf62302831dfad881
#
_cell.length_a   1.000
_cell.length_b   1.000
_cell.length_c   1.000
_cell.angle_alpha   90.00
_cell.angle_beta   90.00
_cell.angle_gamma   90.00
#
_symmetry.space_group_name_H-M   'P 1'
#
loop_
_entity.id
_entity.type
_entity.pdbx_description
1 polymer ?
#
loop_
_entity_poly.entity_id
_entity_poly.type
_entity_poly.pdbx_seq_one_letter_code
_entity_poly.pdbx_strand_id
1 'polypeptide(L)'
;VDRSLVKLIISDLEDKPGQLPVLQHLMMRMWNHWSRLGDMSRPISISDYEAVGQLKGAISQHAGQALESLDENHRYVCSRLFRTITTRTDDGRELRKPERISTIAAQTGCPEHEIIGVAEVFRAPEYSFLTPSKEVPLNGESILDLTHESIIRLWGTLRRWIDEEETSVKLYRQLAAAAAQYQEGSGRLWTAPDL
;
A
#
# COMPACT_ATOMS: atom_id res chain seq x y z
N VAL A 1 -20.24 15.89 15.96
CA VAL A 1 -18.76 16.02 15.95
C VAL A 1 -18.38 17.13 16.94
N ASP A 2 -17.38 16.85 17.77
CA ASP A 2 -16.85 17.85 18.73
C ASP A 2 -16.13 18.99 17.99
N ARG A 3 -16.33 20.23 18.42
CA ARG A 3 -15.67 21.41 17.82
C ARG A 3 -14.15 21.40 18.02
N SER A 4 -13.66 20.87 19.13
CA SER A 4 -12.22 20.72 19.40
C SER A 4 -11.58 19.73 18.45
N LEU A 5 -12.26 18.63 18.11
CA LEU A 5 -11.80 17.68 17.10
C LEU A 5 -11.68 18.33 15.72
N VAL A 6 -12.67 19.14 15.31
CA VAL A 6 -12.61 19.83 14.00
C VAL A 6 -11.38 20.75 13.92
N LYS A 7 -11.09 21.52 14.98
CA LYS A 7 -9.91 22.39 15.04
C LYS A 7 -8.61 21.59 14.96
N LEU A 8 -8.54 20.44 15.64
CA LEU A 8 -7.38 19.56 15.64
C LEU A 8 -7.14 18.97 14.24
N ILE A 9 -8.18 18.44 13.60
CA ILE A 9 -8.07 17.89 12.23
C ILE A 9 -7.62 18.97 11.24
N ILE A 10 -8.18 20.19 11.32
CA ILE A 10 -7.76 21.31 10.46
C ILE A 10 -6.28 21.65 10.68
N SER A 11 -5.84 21.67 11.94
CA SER A 11 -4.44 21.92 12.29
C SER A 11 -3.51 20.83 11.75
N ASP A 12 -3.94 19.56 11.77
CA ASP A 12 -3.13 18.42 11.30
C ASP A 12 -3.11 18.28 9.76
N LEU A 13 -4.09 18.90 9.08
CA LEU A 13 -4.20 18.86 7.62
C LEU A 13 -3.14 19.70 6.93
N GLU A 14 -2.25 20.40 7.54
CA GLU A 14 -1.22 21.23 6.91
C GLU A 14 -1.57 21.63 5.45
N ASP A 15 -1.16 22.74 4.92
CA ASP A 15 -1.42 23.18 3.54
C ASP A 15 -0.67 22.34 2.47
N LYS A 16 -0.79 21.00 2.56
CA LYS A 16 -0.17 20.08 1.59
C LYS A 16 -1.20 19.59 0.56
N PRO A 17 -0.89 19.63 -0.73
CA PRO A 17 -1.77 19.09 -1.76
C PRO A 17 -1.98 17.57 -1.58
N GLY A 18 -3.18 17.08 -1.92
CA GLY A 18 -3.51 15.65 -1.89
C GLY A 18 -3.92 15.10 -0.52
N GLN A 19 -4.27 15.97 0.46
CA GLN A 19 -4.74 15.54 1.78
C GLN A 19 -6.21 15.11 1.81
N LEU A 20 -7.02 15.51 0.81
CA LEU A 20 -8.45 15.22 0.83
C LEU A 20 -8.79 13.73 0.89
N PRO A 21 -8.16 12.83 0.13
CA PRO A 21 -8.42 11.39 0.25
C PRO A 21 -8.01 10.81 1.60
N VAL A 22 -6.94 11.34 2.20
CA VAL A 22 -6.51 10.93 3.55
C VAL A 22 -7.56 11.34 4.58
N LEU A 23 -8.09 12.56 4.47
CA LEU A 23 -9.18 13.04 5.31
C LEU A 23 -10.45 12.20 5.12
N GLN A 24 -10.85 11.91 3.88
CA GLN A 24 -12.00 11.05 3.61
C GLN A 24 -11.85 9.68 4.25
N HIS A 25 -10.69 9.05 4.11
CA HIS A 25 -10.39 7.77 4.73
C HIS A 25 -10.42 7.84 6.26
N LEU A 26 -9.83 8.86 6.85
CA LEU A 26 -9.87 9.12 8.28
C LEU A 26 -11.30 9.26 8.78
N MET A 27 -12.13 10.07 8.11
CA MET A 27 -13.53 10.30 8.49
C MET A 27 -14.35 9.00 8.42
N MET A 28 -14.15 8.20 7.39
CA MET A 28 -14.76 6.86 7.27
C MET A 28 -14.36 5.96 8.44
N ARG A 29 -13.08 5.92 8.80
CA ARG A 29 -12.59 5.11 9.93
C ARG A 29 -13.16 5.58 11.26
N MET A 30 -13.18 6.89 11.51
CA MET A 30 -13.76 7.45 12.74
C MET A 30 -15.25 7.12 12.85
N TRP A 31 -15.99 7.24 11.75
CA TRP A 31 -17.39 6.86 11.69
C TRP A 31 -17.59 5.37 12.00
N ASN A 32 -16.84 4.49 11.37
CA ASN A 32 -16.91 3.06 11.60
C ASN A 32 -16.55 2.68 13.04
N HIS A 33 -15.51 3.31 13.60
CA HIS A 33 -15.13 3.10 15.00
C HIS A 33 -16.23 3.55 15.96
N TRP A 34 -16.71 4.78 15.81
CA TRP A 34 -17.76 5.36 16.62
C TRP A 34 -19.08 4.56 16.55
N SER A 35 -19.49 4.13 15.34
CA SER A 35 -20.71 3.33 15.14
C SER A 35 -20.64 1.96 15.84
N ARG A 36 -19.47 1.33 15.87
CA ARG A 36 -19.26 0.03 16.54
C ARG A 36 -19.32 0.10 18.05
N LEU A 37 -19.09 1.25 18.65
CA LEU A 37 -19.18 1.44 20.09
C LEU A 37 -20.63 1.46 20.61
N GLY A 38 -21.62 1.56 19.73
CA GLY A 38 -23.04 1.41 20.04
C GLY A 38 -23.70 2.60 20.74
N ASP A 39 -22.95 3.58 21.22
CA ASP A 39 -23.47 4.81 21.82
C ASP A 39 -23.48 5.96 20.78
N MET A 40 -24.55 6.01 20.00
CA MET A 40 -24.74 7.05 18.97
C MET A 40 -25.23 8.40 19.57
N SER A 41 -25.47 8.48 20.88
CA SER A 41 -25.88 9.72 21.54
C SER A 41 -24.71 10.70 21.78
N ARG A 42 -23.48 10.16 21.89
CA ARG A 42 -22.28 10.98 22.05
C ARG A 42 -21.77 11.53 20.72
N PRO A 43 -21.16 12.74 20.68
CA PRO A 43 -20.49 13.21 19.47
C PRO A 43 -19.22 12.41 19.18
N ILE A 44 -18.83 12.30 17.92
CA ILE A 44 -17.48 11.86 17.53
C ILE A 44 -16.47 12.84 18.12
N SER A 45 -15.46 12.34 18.82
CA SER A 45 -14.55 13.10 19.68
C SER A 45 -13.07 12.86 19.37
N ILE A 46 -12.19 13.53 20.09
CA ILE A 46 -10.73 13.36 19.96
C ILE A 46 -10.31 11.91 20.25
N SER A 47 -10.97 11.21 21.18
CA SER A 47 -10.66 9.81 21.47
C SER A 47 -10.92 8.88 20.27
N ASP A 48 -11.95 9.16 19.46
CA ASP A 48 -12.20 8.40 18.23
C ASP A 48 -11.13 8.67 17.17
N TYR A 49 -10.64 9.91 17.11
CA TYR A 49 -9.53 10.32 16.23
C TYR A 49 -8.22 9.63 16.59
N GLU A 50 -7.90 9.58 17.88
CA GLU A 50 -6.72 8.88 18.40
C GLU A 50 -6.80 7.37 18.18
N ALA A 51 -7.96 6.78 18.43
CA ALA A 51 -8.18 5.34 18.27
C ALA A 51 -7.97 4.83 16.84
N VAL A 52 -8.21 5.68 15.82
CA VAL A 52 -7.98 5.33 14.42
C VAL A 52 -6.59 5.73 13.88
N GLY A 53 -5.71 6.22 14.75
CA GLY A 53 -4.32 6.54 14.42
C GLY A 53 -4.10 7.96 13.91
N GLN A 54 -5.05 8.86 14.14
CA GLN A 54 -4.97 10.26 13.71
C GLN A 54 -4.80 10.38 12.18
N LEU A 55 -4.56 11.57 11.65
CA LEU A 55 -4.40 11.79 10.21
C LEU A 55 -3.18 11.04 9.63
N LYS A 56 -2.07 11.03 10.37
CA LYS A 56 -0.79 10.47 9.90
C LYS A 56 -0.77 8.94 9.90
N GLY A 57 -1.46 8.30 10.85
CA GLY A 57 -1.46 6.85 11.02
C GLY A 57 -2.67 6.13 10.42
N ALA A 58 -3.74 6.86 10.07
CA ALA A 58 -5.02 6.27 9.68
C ALA A 58 -4.90 5.25 8.54
N ILE A 59 -4.19 5.57 7.46
CA ILE A 59 -3.99 4.66 6.32
C ILE A 59 -3.07 3.50 6.72
N SER A 60 -1.93 3.79 7.36
CA SER A 60 -0.94 2.75 7.69
C SER A 60 -1.49 1.70 8.65
N GLN A 61 -2.18 2.11 9.70
CA GLN A 61 -2.81 1.19 10.64
C GLN A 61 -3.92 0.37 9.97
N HIS A 62 -4.75 1.00 9.15
CA HIS A 62 -5.86 0.32 8.51
C HIS A 62 -5.40 -0.69 7.46
N ALA A 63 -4.42 -0.34 6.63
CA ALA A 63 -3.80 -1.28 5.70
C ALA A 63 -3.03 -2.39 6.44
N GLY A 64 -2.42 -2.08 7.58
CA GLY A 64 -1.83 -3.05 8.49
C GLY A 64 -2.85 -4.06 9.02
N GLN A 65 -4.02 -3.61 9.46
CA GLN A 65 -5.12 -4.49 9.90
C GLN A 65 -5.60 -5.42 8.78
N ALA A 66 -5.75 -4.91 7.55
CA ALA A 66 -6.07 -5.75 6.39
C ALA A 66 -4.99 -6.82 6.14
N LEU A 67 -3.71 -6.44 6.22
CA LEU A 67 -2.59 -7.35 6.06
C LEU A 67 -2.53 -8.40 7.18
N GLU A 68 -2.78 -8.01 8.43
CA GLU A 68 -2.77 -8.91 9.59
C GLU A 68 -3.89 -9.95 9.55
N SER A 69 -5.03 -9.64 8.90
CA SER A 69 -6.12 -10.59 8.70
C SER A 69 -5.80 -11.71 7.72
N LEU A 70 -4.73 -11.58 6.93
CA LEU A 70 -4.26 -12.59 5.98
C LEU A 70 -3.37 -13.63 6.68
N ASP A 71 -3.44 -14.88 6.23
CA ASP A 71 -2.46 -15.90 6.58
C ASP A 71 -1.08 -15.61 5.94
N GLU A 72 -0.08 -16.42 6.28
CA GLU A 72 1.31 -16.19 5.84
C GLU A 72 1.45 -16.25 4.29
N ASN A 73 0.77 -17.21 3.63
CA ASN A 73 0.80 -17.32 2.17
C ASN A 73 0.16 -16.10 1.51
N HIS A 74 -1.03 -15.69 1.95
CA HIS A 74 -1.70 -14.51 1.41
C HIS A 74 -0.95 -13.20 1.73
N ARG A 75 -0.20 -13.10 2.83
CA ARG A 75 0.70 -11.96 3.09
C ARG A 75 1.84 -11.88 2.08
N TYR A 76 2.41 -13.03 1.71
CA TYR A 76 3.40 -13.10 0.62
C TYR A 76 2.79 -12.62 -0.70
N VAL A 77 1.64 -13.17 -1.10
CA VAL A 77 0.91 -12.75 -2.31
C VAL A 77 0.58 -11.26 -2.27
N CYS A 78 0.14 -10.73 -1.12
CA CYS A 78 -0.13 -9.32 -0.90
C CYS A 78 1.11 -8.46 -1.21
N SER A 79 2.27 -8.82 -0.69
CA SER A 79 3.50 -8.08 -0.95
C SER A 79 3.86 -8.06 -2.45
N ARG A 80 3.68 -9.19 -3.14
CA ARG A 80 3.93 -9.30 -4.58
C ARG A 80 2.93 -8.48 -5.40
N LEU A 81 1.64 -8.57 -5.07
CA LEU A 81 0.58 -7.77 -5.69
C LEU A 81 0.88 -6.27 -5.60
N PHE A 82 1.06 -5.74 -4.38
CA PHE A 82 1.23 -4.31 -4.19
C PHE A 82 2.53 -3.76 -4.79
N ARG A 83 3.62 -4.52 -4.80
CA ARG A 83 4.85 -4.16 -5.54
C ARG A 83 4.59 -4.06 -7.05
N THR A 84 3.79 -4.96 -7.62
CA THR A 84 3.52 -4.99 -9.07
C THR A 84 2.65 -3.82 -9.53
N ILE A 85 1.67 -3.41 -8.70
CA ILE A 85 0.77 -2.28 -9.02
C ILE A 85 1.29 -0.92 -8.55
N THR A 86 2.55 -0.86 -8.15
CA THR A 86 3.26 0.40 -7.81
C THR A 86 4.56 0.49 -8.57
N THR A 87 5.03 1.70 -8.79
CA THR A 87 6.33 1.93 -9.41
C THR A 87 6.96 3.19 -8.83
N ARG A 88 8.29 3.27 -8.91
CA ARG A 88 9.02 4.49 -8.58
C ARG A 88 9.72 4.97 -9.85
N THR A 89 9.59 6.25 -10.16
CA THR A 89 10.27 6.90 -11.27
C THR A 89 11.73 7.20 -10.92
N ASP A 90 12.57 7.48 -11.91
CA ASP A 90 14.00 7.79 -11.71
C ASP A 90 14.23 9.03 -10.84
N ASP A 91 13.28 9.97 -10.81
CA ASP A 91 13.28 11.14 -9.91
C ASP A 91 12.72 10.83 -8.49
N GLY A 92 12.47 9.55 -8.18
CA GLY A 92 12.08 9.08 -6.86
C GLY A 92 10.58 9.23 -6.53
N ARG A 93 9.74 9.62 -7.50
CA ARG A 93 8.29 9.72 -7.27
C ARG A 93 7.64 8.34 -7.32
N GLU A 94 6.81 8.07 -6.33
CA GLU A 94 6.02 6.85 -6.23
C GLU A 94 4.69 7.04 -6.98
N LEU A 95 4.42 6.16 -7.94
CA LEU A 95 3.23 6.21 -8.80
C LEU A 95 2.45 4.90 -8.73
N ARG A 96 1.15 4.99 -8.98
CA ARG A 96 0.29 3.84 -9.22
C ARG A 96 0.61 3.27 -10.60
N LYS A 97 0.57 1.96 -10.72
CA LYS A 97 0.75 1.19 -11.94
C LYS A 97 -0.41 0.20 -12.06
N PRO A 98 -1.58 0.61 -12.57
CA PRO A 98 -2.70 -0.31 -12.75
C PRO A 98 -2.29 -1.49 -13.61
N GLU A 99 -2.66 -2.73 -13.20
CA GLU A 99 -2.23 -3.93 -13.89
C GLU A 99 -3.33 -5.01 -13.89
N ARG A 100 -3.38 -5.86 -14.91
CA ARG A 100 -4.32 -6.99 -15.00
C ARG A 100 -3.91 -8.10 -14.04
N ILE A 101 -4.89 -8.79 -13.46
CA ILE A 101 -4.67 -9.92 -12.56
C ILE A 101 -3.84 -11.02 -13.25
N SER A 102 -4.16 -11.35 -14.50
CA SER A 102 -3.38 -12.34 -15.28
C SER A 102 -1.92 -11.93 -15.48
N THR A 103 -1.66 -10.63 -15.70
CA THR A 103 -0.29 -10.10 -15.81
C THR A 103 0.43 -10.16 -14.47
N ILE A 104 -0.26 -9.78 -13.37
CA ILE A 104 0.29 -9.88 -12.02
C ILE A 104 0.67 -11.34 -11.72
N ALA A 105 -0.23 -12.30 -12.03
CA ALA A 105 0.03 -13.71 -11.84
C ALA A 105 1.28 -14.20 -12.60
N ALA A 106 1.39 -13.81 -13.88
CA ALA A 106 2.53 -14.16 -14.71
C ALA A 106 3.86 -13.56 -14.19
N GLN A 107 3.84 -12.31 -13.72
CA GLN A 107 5.04 -11.63 -13.20
C GLN A 107 5.48 -12.12 -11.83
N THR A 108 4.53 -12.49 -10.98
CA THR A 108 4.80 -12.86 -9.58
C THR A 108 4.94 -14.35 -9.34
N GLY A 109 4.43 -15.18 -10.27
CA GLY A 109 4.29 -16.62 -10.10
C GLY A 109 3.18 -17.02 -9.13
N CYS A 110 2.37 -16.07 -8.64
CA CYS A 110 1.23 -16.34 -7.75
C CYS A 110 0.00 -16.73 -8.57
N PRO A 111 -0.79 -17.73 -8.15
CA PRO A 111 -2.03 -18.10 -8.83
C PRO A 111 -3.06 -16.95 -8.81
N GLU A 112 -3.81 -16.79 -9.91
CA GLU A 112 -4.84 -15.73 -10.02
C GLU A 112 -5.85 -15.75 -8.87
N HIS A 113 -6.29 -16.94 -8.43
CA HIS A 113 -7.27 -17.05 -7.35
C HIS A 113 -6.75 -16.55 -6.00
N GLU A 114 -5.44 -16.71 -5.72
CA GLU A 114 -4.82 -16.16 -4.51
C GLU A 114 -4.69 -14.62 -4.59
N ILE A 115 -4.33 -14.09 -5.76
CA ILE A 115 -4.31 -12.64 -6.01
C ILE A 115 -5.72 -12.05 -5.83
N ILE A 116 -6.73 -12.71 -6.38
CA ILE A 116 -8.14 -12.33 -6.21
C ILE A 116 -8.51 -12.38 -4.72
N GLY A 117 -8.16 -13.44 -4.01
CA GLY A 117 -8.43 -13.57 -2.57
C GLY A 117 -7.86 -12.41 -1.76
N VAL A 118 -6.62 -12.03 -2.01
CA VAL A 118 -6.00 -10.85 -1.37
C VAL A 118 -6.69 -9.56 -1.78
N ALA A 119 -6.95 -9.37 -3.09
CA ALA A 119 -7.62 -8.18 -3.59
C ALA A 119 -9.00 -7.99 -2.97
N GLU A 120 -9.76 -9.09 -2.74
CA GLU A 120 -11.08 -9.07 -2.10
C GLU A 120 -11.05 -8.53 -0.67
N VAL A 121 -9.98 -8.76 0.07
CA VAL A 121 -9.79 -8.17 1.40
C VAL A 121 -9.56 -6.66 1.29
N PHE A 122 -8.63 -6.21 0.46
CA PHE A 122 -8.25 -4.80 0.37
C PHE A 122 -9.28 -3.91 -0.34
N ARG A 123 -10.18 -4.48 -1.14
CA ARG A 123 -11.29 -3.76 -1.78
C ARG A 123 -12.62 -3.87 -1.02
N ALA A 124 -12.63 -4.57 0.13
CA ALA A 124 -13.80 -4.63 1.00
C ALA A 124 -14.23 -3.20 1.40
N PRO A 125 -15.56 -2.94 1.56
CA PRO A 125 -16.08 -1.59 1.82
C PRO A 125 -15.44 -0.89 3.03
N GLU A 126 -15.06 -1.66 4.05
CA GLU A 126 -14.37 -1.17 5.24
C GLU A 126 -12.96 -0.67 4.95
N TYR A 127 -12.25 -1.24 3.96
CA TYR A 127 -10.87 -0.90 3.62
C TYR A 127 -10.79 0.04 2.42
N SER A 128 -11.42 -0.33 1.30
CA SER A 128 -11.48 0.45 0.05
C SER A 128 -10.12 0.93 -0.46
N PHE A 129 -9.09 0.10 -0.38
CA PHE A 129 -7.73 0.43 -0.85
C PHE A 129 -7.51 0.09 -2.32
N LEU A 130 -8.28 -0.85 -2.88
CA LEU A 130 -8.16 -1.29 -4.26
C LEU A 130 -9.44 -1.04 -5.06
N THR A 131 -9.27 -0.83 -6.35
CA THR A 131 -10.32 -0.83 -7.38
C THR A 131 -10.16 -2.04 -8.30
N PRO A 132 -11.23 -2.50 -8.97
CA PRO A 132 -12.61 -2.02 -8.91
C PRO A 132 -13.28 -2.30 -7.57
N SER A 133 -14.43 -1.63 -7.30
CA SER A 133 -15.19 -1.84 -6.05
C SER A 133 -15.68 -3.27 -5.90
N LYS A 134 -16.07 -3.66 -4.68
CA LYS A 134 -16.44 -5.05 -4.34
C LYS A 134 -17.62 -5.59 -5.12
N GLU A 135 -18.49 -4.71 -5.63
CA GLU A 135 -19.67 -5.07 -6.44
C GLU A 135 -19.30 -5.64 -7.82
N VAL A 136 -18.07 -5.36 -8.30
CA VAL A 136 -17.58 -5.84 -9.59
C VAL A 136 -16.86 -7.18 -9.39
N PRO A 137 -17.35 -8.30 -9.95
CA PRO A 137 -16.64 -9.57 -9.86
C PRO A 137 -15.24 -9.49 -10.49
N LEU A 138 -14.24 -10.08 -9.83
CA LEU A 138 -12.88 -10.16 -10.36
C LEU A 138 -12.66 -11.42 -11.19
N ASN A 139 -11.86 -11.27 -12.24
CA ASN A 139 -11.32 -12.35 -13.06
C ASN A 139 -9.91 -11.97 -13.56
N GLY A 140 -9.24 -12.82 -14.33
CA GLY A 140 -7.89 -12.58 -14.83
C GLY A 140 -7.73 -11.29 -15.66
N GLU A 141 -8.80 -10.83 -16.34
CA GLU A 141 -8.79 -9.61 -17.16
C GLU A 141 -9.08 -8.34 -16.34
N SER A 142 -9.48 -8.48 -15.09
CA SER A 142 -9.75 -7.34 -14.21
C SER A 142 -8.46 -6.57 -13.92
N ILE A 143 -8.54 -5.23 -14.03
CA ILE A 143 -7.42 -4.35 -13.72
C ILE A 143 -7.52 -3.95 -12.24
N LEU A 144 -6.49 -4.26 -11.48
CA LEU A 144 -6.33 -3.79 -10.11
C LEU A 144 -5.54 -2.47 -10.09
N ASP A 145 -6.01 -1.53 -9.29
CA ASP A 145 -5.33 -0.26 -9.04
C ASP A 145 -5.54 0.18 -7.59
N LEU A 146 -4.65 1.01 -7.09
CA LEU A 146 -4.85 1.70 -5.82
C LEU A 146 -5.91 2.79 -5.96
N THR A 147 -6.78 2.93 -4.98
CA THR A 147 -7.77 4.01 -4.96
C THR A 147 -7.13 5.39 -4.91
N HIS A 148 -5.96 5.53 -4.27
CA HIS A 148 -5.25 6.80 -4.18
C HIS A 148 -3.73 6.62 -3.95
N GLU A 149 -2.92 7.53 -4.52
CA GLU A 149 -1.46 7.53 -4.37
C GLU A 149 -0.97 7.75 -2.93
N SER A 150 -1.78 8.40 -2.09
CA SER A 150 -1.44 8.59 -0.67
C SER A 150 -1.24 7.26 0.08
N ILE A 151 -1.82 6.15 -0.42
CA ILE A 151 -1.62 4.81 0.14
C ILE A 151 -0.14 4.44 0.05
N ILE A 152 0.52 4.68 -1.09
CA ILE A 152 1.93 4.38 -1.30
C ILE A 152 2.79 5.16 -0.29
N ARG A 153 2.51 6.45 -0.13
CA ARG A 153 3.28 7.34 0.76
C ARG A 153 3.07 7.08 2.24
N LEU A 154 1.86 6.67 2.63
CA LEU A 154 1.46 6.60 4.04
C LEU A 154 1.42 5.18 4.60
N TRP A 155 1.35 4.15 3.79
CA TRP A 155 1.45 2.78 4.26
C TRP A 155 2.91 2.37 4.43
N GLY A 156 3.42 2.44 5.66
CA GLY A 156 4.82 2.19 5.96
C GLY A 156 5.34 0.81 5.50
N THR A 157 4.51 -0.24 5.56
CA THR A 157 4.88 -1.57 5.08
C THR A 157 5.06 -1.60 3.57
N LEU A 158 4.16 -0.95 2.80
CA LEU A 158 4.29 -0.87 1.35
C LEU A 158 5.55 -0.11 0.94
N ARG A 159 5.84 1.02 1.59
CA ARG A 159 7.07 1.78 1.35
C ARG A 159 8.32 0.93 1.56
N ARG A 160 8.38 0.19 2.67
CA ARG A 160 9.50 -0.72 2.93
C ARG A 160 9.65 -1.78 1.84
N TRP A 161 8.55 -2.38 1.36
CA TRP A 161 8.59 -3.34 0.25
C TRP A 161 9.13 -2.74 -1.05
N ILE A 162 8.74 -1.50 -1.36
CA ILE A 162 9.25 -0.77 -2.55
C ILE A 162 10.74 -0.47 -2.40
N ASP A 163 11.20 -0.03 -1.23
CA ASP A 163 12.60 0.27 -0.95
C ASP A 163 13.50 -0.99 -1.02
N GLU A 164 13.01 -2.13 -0.53
CA GLU A 164 13.67 -3.43 -0.64
C GLU A 164 13.80 -3.88 -2.10
N GLU A 165 12.74 -3.72 -2.90
CA GLU A 165 12.75 -4.05 -4.33
C GLU A 165 13.78 -3.19 -5.09
N GLU A 166 13.80 -1.88 -4.84
CA GLU A 166 14.76 -0.96 -5.46
C GLU A 166 16.20 -1.35 -5.14
N THR A 167 16.47 -1.69 -3.88
CA THR A 167 17.79 -2.15 -3.43
C THR A 167 18.20 -3.42 -4.15
N SER A 168 17.28 -4.39 -4.26
CA SER A 168 17.51 -5.66 -4.97
C SER A 168 17.77 -5.45 -6.47
N VAL A 169 17.01 -4.56 -7.12
CA VAL A 169 17.20 -4.22 -8.54
C VAL A 169 18.55 -3.53 -8.78
N LYS A 170 18.94 -2.59 -7.91
CA LYS A 170 20.27 -1.93 -7.98
C LYS A 170 21.39 -2.96 -7.87
N LEU A 171 21.33 -3.84 -6.88
CA LEU A 171 22.33 -4.89 -6.69
C LEU A 171 22.39 -5.83 -7.90
N TYR A 172 21.24 -6.26 -8.41
CA TYR A 172 21.18 -7.10 -9.61
C TYR A 172 21.84 -6.42 -10.83
N ARG A 173 21.55 -5.14 -11.07
CA ARG A 173 22.16 -4.37 -12.17
C ARG A 173 23.68 -4.26 -12.01
N GLN A 174 24.18 -4.04 -10.79
CA GLN A 174 25.62 -4.00 -10.50
C GLN A 174 26.29 -5.35 -10.76
N LEU A 175 25.67 -6.45 -10.29
CA LEU A 175 26.17 -7.80 -10.52
C LEU A 175 26.19 -8.16 -12.01
N ALA A 176 25.10 -7.84 -12.74
CA ALA A 176 25.00 -8.09 -14.17
C ALA A 176 26.09 -7.31 -14.96
N ALA A 177 26.30 -6.04 -14.61
CA ALA A 177 27.35 -5.22 -15.22
C ALA A 177 28.76 -5.77 -14.93
N ALA A 178 29.03 -6.17 -13.67
CA ALA A 178 30.31 -6.77 -13.29
C ALA A 178 30.55 -8.12 -14.02
N ALA A 179 29.50 -8.96 -14.16
CA ALA A 179 29.58 -10.22 -14.90
C ALA A 179 29.88 -9.98 -16.40
N ALA A 180 29.25 -8.99 -17.02
CA ALA A 180 29.54 -8.64 -18.41
C ALA A 180 31.00 -8.18 -18.59
N GLN A 181 31.51 -7.29 -17.72
CA GLN A 181 32.91 -6.86 -17.73
C GLN A 181 33.89 -8.02 -17.54
N TYR A 182 33.58 -8.97 -16.67
CA TYR A 182 34.40 -10.17 -16.48
C TYR A 182 34.44 -11.04 -17.73
N GLN A 183 33.30 -11.24 -18.41
CA GLN A 183 33.23 -11.99 -19.67
C GLN A 183 34.05 -11.32 -20.80
N GLU A 184 34.10 -10.00 -20.83
CA GLU A 184 34.90 -9.21 -21.78
C GLU A 184 36.41 -9.16 -21.41
N GLY A 185 36.82 -9.78 -20.31
CA GLY A 185 38.19 -9.83 -19.83
C GLY A 185 38.71 -8.51 -19.24
N SER A 186 37.83 -7.54 -19.01
CA SER A 186 38.17 -6.21 -18.49
C SER A 186 37.86 -6.07 -16.98
N GLY A 187 37.14 -7.01 -16.39
CA GLY A 187 36.70 -6.98 -14.99
C GLY A 187 37.36 -8.05 -14.12
N ARG A 188 37.35 -7.83 -12.81
CA ARG A 188 37.72 -8.82 -11.79
C ARG A 188 36.48 -9.41 -11.12
N LEU A 189 36.57 -10.61 -10.59
CA LEU A 189 35.53 -11.19 -9.73
C LEU A 189 35.36 -10.38 -8.43
N TRP A 190 34.15 -10.20 -8.00
CA TRP A 190 33.85 -9.60 -6.71
C TRP A 190 34.37 -10.49 -5.56
N THR A 191 34.97 -9.87 -4.57
CA THR A 191 35.48 -10.51 -3.38
C THR A 191 34.73 -10.03 -2.14
N ALA A 192 34.97 -10.61 -0.97
CA ALA A 192 34.23 -10.32 0.26
C ALA A 192 34.06 -8.83 0.62
N PRO A 193 34.98 -7.90 0.34
CA PRO A 193 34.71 -6.48 0.58
C PRO A 193 33.84 -5.80 -0.48
N ASP A 194 33.55 -6.44 -1.61
CA ASP A 194 32.74 -5.90 -2.72
C ASP A 194 31.26 -6.33 -2.59
N LEU A 195 30.93 -7.25 -1.68
CA LEU A 195 29.61 -7.78 -1.36
C LEU A 195 29.01 -7.15 -0.11
#